data_47aa4947d79c98827734c5a26e8dd797
#
_entry.id   47aa4947d79c98827734c5a26e8dd797
#
_cell.length_a   1.000
_cell.length_b   1.000
_cell.length_c   1.000
_cell.angle_alpha   90.00
_cell.angle_beta   90.00
_cell.angle_gamma   90.00
#
_symmetry.space_group_name_H-M   'P 1'
#
loop_
_entity.id
_entity.type
_entity.pdbx_description
1 polymer ?
#
loop_
_entity_poly.entity_id
_entity_poly.type
_entity_poly.pdbx_seq_one_letter_code
_entity_poly.pdbx_strand_id
1 'polypeptide(L)'
;MSRYYFLKTIAEGSSNRLRALPNQTFNDGSAVPTDLNIQADSRIRARCPIGTVFATERLEIRQNKRVSSSTGQIMSPFMAAIGGIFPIGISGDPQEATSDMISGYEAYAKANSVQLRQREEDTYNNTAEADSSASLLKRIRTDKRWTRPTVKSDGFSIDQSRWEMMMTFIHNHDNLLLTGPSGTGKTELVMLACRRQGIDCRKYNMGTMSDPMSALLGVHRIKNGKSVFEPSQFLEDIQKPGVILLDEINRAPLNALNYLMSCLDGTRQMRNDYVSPVQLVDVHPECTFIATANIGAEFVGTNIIDPALNSRFFRLQMEYPSVNEEASVLAGRFSIKMDDALNIAKIAKDIRDNYNKGELSTNVTVRQTLMAAKLVSCGYGVMDALIQIFLPYFEGTTTEGEKAIVHKMFFSR
;
A
#
# COMPACT_ATOMS: atom_id res chain seq x y z
N MET A 1 21.67 -32.97 -23.87
CA MET A 1 22.64 -32.05 -23.25
C MET A 1 21.97 -30.73 -22.99
N SER A 2 21.98 -30.25 -21.75
CA SER A 2 21.35 -28.96 -21.42
C SER A 2 22.12 -27.85 -22.13
N ARG A 3 21.41 -27.02 -22.90
CA ARG A 3 21.98 -25.89 -23.63
C ARG A 3 22.35 -24.74 -22.67
N TYR A 4 21.80 -24.75 -21.46
CA TYR A 4 21.91 -23.68 -20.45
C TYR A 4 22.24 -24.25 -19.07
N TYR A 5 22.92 -23.44 -18.25
CA TYR A 5 23.20 -23.72 -16.85
C TYR A 5 22.29 -22.85 -16.00
N PHE A 6 21.75 -23.42 -14.91
CA PHE A 6 20.82 -22.75 -14.00
C PHE A 6 21.49 -22.46 -12.66
N LEU A 7 21.27 -21.24 -12.18
CA LEU A 7 21.93 -20.66 -11.02
C LEU A 7 20.87 -20.12 -10.07
N LYS A 8 21.16 -20.04 -8.78
CA LYS A 8 20.24 -19.52 -7.78
C LYS A 8 20.96 -18.59 -6.80
N THR A 9 20.29 -17.48 -6.43
CA THR A 9 20.77 -16.66 -5.31
C THR A 9 20.50 -17.33 -3.97
N ILE A 10 21.52 -17.42 -3.11
CA ILE A 10 21.41 -17.93 -1.74
C ILE A 10 21.96 -16.90 -0.76
N ALA A 11 21.47 -16.94 0.49
CA ALA A 11 22.06 -16.19 1.58
C ALA A 11 23.28 -16.92 2.11
N GLU A 12 24.42 -16.23 2.23
CA GLU A 12 25.62 -16.77 2.86
C GLU A 12 26.27 -15.67 3.71
N GLY A 13 26.07 -15.75 5.02
CA GLY A 13 26.47 -14.70 5.96
C GLY A 13 25.74 -13.38 5.69
N SER A 14 26.48 -12.28 5.61
CA SER A 14 25.95 -10.93 5.36
C SER A 14 25.79 -10.57 3.87
N SER A 15 26.02 -11.51 2.96
CA SER A 15 25.97 -11.23 1.51
C SER A 15 25.21 -12.30 0.72
N ASN A 16 24.48 -11.86 -0.31
CA ASN A 16 23.87 -12.78 -1.27
C ASN A 16 24.94 -13.33 -2.21
N ARG A 17 24.91 -14.63 -2.45
CA ARG A 17 25.80 -15.31 -3.37
C ARG A 17 25.02 -16.07 -4.44
N LEU A 18 25.65 -16.27 -5.59
CA LEU A 18 25.10 -17.04 -6.69
C LEU A 18 25.76 -18.42 -6.72
N ARG A 19 24.94 -19.47 -6.75
CA ARG A 19 25.37 -20.87 -6.78
C ARG A 19 24.72 -21.61 -7.94
N ALA A 20 25.40 -22.61 -8.48
CA ALA A 20 24.78 -23.49 -9.46
C ALA A 20 23.72 -24.38 -8.81
N LEU A 21 22.65 -24.66 -9.53
CA LEU A 21 21.69 -25.68 -9.13
C LEU A 21 22.30 -27.09 -9.27
N PRO A 22 21.86 -28.06 -8.46
CA PRO A 22 22.42 -29.43 -8.49
C PRO A 22 22.11 -30.19 -9.78
N ASN A 23 22.79 -31.31 -9.98
CA ASN A 23 22.55 -32.27 -11.08
C ASN A 23 22.76 -31.70 -12.49
N GLN A 24 23.66 -30.75 -12.63
CA GLN A 24 24.09 -30.23 -13.93
C GLN A 24 25.49 -30.74 -14.26
N THR A 25 25.75 -30.88 -15.56
CA THR A 25 27.07 -31.32 -16.05
C THR A 25 27.62 -30.32 -17.07
N PHE A 26 28.93 -30.15 -17.11
CA PHE A 26 29.62 -29.43 -18.16
C PHE A 26 29.59 -30.22 -19.50
N ASN A 27 30.01 -29.59 -20.58
CA ASN A 27 30.03 -30.20 -21.91
C ASN A 27 30.97 -31.41 -22.00
N ASP A 28 31.96 -31.50 -21.11
CA ASP A 28 32.89 -32.63 -21.01
C ASP A 28 32.34 -33.79 -20.15
N GLY A 29 31.12 -33.66 -19.63
CA GLY A 29 30.46 -34.64 -18.75
C GLY A 29 30.82 -34.55 -17.30
N SER A 30 31.72 -33.66 -16.86
CA SER A 30 32.03 -33.44 -15.48
C SER A 30 30.89 -32.71 -14.75
N ALA A 31 30.70 -33.00 -13.43
CA ALA A 31 29.64 -32.37 -12.63
C ALA A 31 29.93 -30.89 -12.39
N VAL A 32 28.88 -30.06 -12.46
CA VAL A 32 28.97 -28.65 -12.09
C VAL A 32 29.00 -28.53 -10.56
N PRO A 33 30.06 -27.95 -9.95
CA PRO A 33 30.13 -27.79 -8.50
C PRO A 33 29.04 -26.84 -7.99
N THR A 34 28.35 -27.23 -6.92
CA THR A 34 27.29 -26.41 -6.28
C THR A 34 27.81 -25.55 -5.12
N ASP A 35 29.04 -25.81 -4.68
CA ASP A 35 29.71 -25.14 -3.55
C ASP A 35 30.60 -23.95 -3.97
N LEU A 36 30.89 -23.81 -5.27
CA LEU A 36 31.70 -22.70 -5.77
C LEU A 36 30.86 -21.43 -5.98
N ASN A 37 31.43 -20.31 -5.58
CA ASN A 37 30.83 -19.00 -5.87
C ASN A 37 30.85 -18.70 -7.37
N ILE A 38 29.76 -18.17 -7.85
CA ILE A 38 29.67 -17.65 -9.21
C ILE A 38 29.92 -16.15 -9.18
N GLN A 39 30.91 -15.69 -9.93
CA GLN A 39 31.19 -14.28 -10.06
C GLN A 39 30.10 -13.62 -10.91
N ALA A 40 29.39 -12.67 -10.32
CA ALA A 40 28.32 -11.94 -10.94
C ALA A 40 28.47 -10.44 -10.72
N ASP A 41 27.82 -9.65 -11.57
CA ASP A 41 27.74 -8.19 -11.43
C ASP A 41 27.17 -7.81 -10.05
N SER A 42 27.72 -6.77 -9.45
CA SER A 42 27.27 -6.24 -8.16
C SER A 42 25.77 -5.88 -8.15
N ARG A 43 25.21 -5.52 -9.31
CA ARG A 43 23.77 -5.25 -9.50
C ARG A 43 22.89 -6.47 -9.22
N ILE A 44 23.34 -7.68 -9.59
CA ILE A 44 22.62 -8.93 -9.32
C ILE A 44 22.55 -9.19 -7.82
N ARG A 45 23.65 -8.95 -7.09
CA ARG A 45 23.70 -9.15 -5.64
C ARG A 45 22.83 -8.16 -4.85
N ALA A 46 22.73 -6.92 -5.33
CA ALA A 46 22.00 -5.85 -4.67
C ALA A 46 20.49 -5.81 -4.97
N ARG A 47 20.06 -6.33 -6.13
CA ARG A 47 18.69 -6.16 -6.63
C ARG A 47 17.86 -7.43 -6.72
N CYS A 48 18.50 -8.60 -6.70
CA CYS A 48 17.76 -9.85 -6.85
C CYS A 48 17.50 -10.52 -5.50
N PRO A 49 16.23 -10.85 -5.18
CA PRO A 49 15.87 -11.55 -3.95
C PRO A 49 16.57 -12.91 -3.83
N ILE A 50 16.72 -13.38 -2.59
CA ILE A 50 17.17 -14.75 -2.32
C ILE A 50 16.19 -15.73 -2.95
N GLY A 51 16.72 -16.73 -3.63
CA GLY A 51 15.90 -17.72 -4.33
C GLY A 51 15.65 -17.42 -5.81
N THR A 52 16.04 -16.23 -6.32
CA THR A 52 15.94 -15.92 -7.75
C THR A 52 16.78 -16.89 -8.56
N VAL A 53 16.19 -17.48 -9.58
CA VAL A 53 16.85 -18.40 -10.51
C VAL A 53 17.27 -17.65 -11.76
N PHE A 54 18.46 -17.99 -12.28
CA PHE A 54 19.04 -17.43 -13.48
C PHE A 54 19.47 -18.53 -14.44
N ALA A 55 19.46 -18.24 -15.73
CA ALA A 55 20.12 -19.04 -16.75
C ALA A 55 21.42 -18.36 -17.23
N THR A 56 22.38 -19.15 -17.64
CA THR A 56 23.56 -18.70 -18.38
C THR A 56 23.93 -19.72 -19.46
N GLU A 57 24.47 -19.25 -20.56
CA GLU A 57 24.85 -20.14 -21.68
C GLU A 57 26.13 -20.92 -21.40
N ARG A 58 27.03 -20.38 -20.57
CA ARG A 58 28.32 -20.99 -20.31
C ARG A 58 28.80 -20.71 -18.88
N LEU A 59 29.30 -21.77 -18.23
CA LEU A 59 29.99 -21.71 -16.96
C LEU A 59 31.41 -22.22 -17.10
N GLU A 60 32.36 -21.51 -16.50
CA GLU A 60 33.77 -21.92 -16.45
C GLU A 60 34.30 -21.84 -15.01
N ILE A 61 35.06 -22.85 -14.60
CA ILE A 61 35.81 -22.80 -13.32
C ILE A 61 37.10 -22.03 -13.59
N ARG A 62 37.35 -21.03 -12.78
CA ARG A 62 38.54 -20.17 -12.83
C ARG A 62 39.30 -20.21 -11.51
N GLN A 63 40.62 -20.34 -11.64
CA GLN A 63 41.49 -20.23 -10.46
C GLN A 63 41.55 -18.80 -9.96
N ASN A 64 41.47 -18.63 -8.64
CA ASN A 64 41.58 -17.32 -8.06
C ASN A 64 43.06 -16.91 -7.97
N LYS A 65 43.37 -15.73 -8.50
CA LYS A 65 44.72 -15.15 -8.40
C LYS A 65 44.93 -14.24 -7.20
N ARG A 66 43.87 -14.03 -6.40
CA ARG A 66 43.91 -13.15 -5.22
C ARG A 66 44.34 -13.93 -4.01
N VAL A 67 45.19 -13.30 -3.20
CA VAL A 67 45.61 -13.79 -1.89
C VAL A 67 44.73 -13.16 -0.82
N SER A 68 44.25 -13.95 0.10
CA SER A 68 43.48 -13.46 1.25
C SER A 68 44.34 -12.55 2.13
N SER A 69 43.86 -11.36 2.41
CA SER A 69 44.55 -10.41 3.31
C SER A 69 44.60 -10.88 4.76
N SER A 70 43.71 -11.79 5.17
CA SER A 70 43.66 -12.32 6.54
C SER A 70 44.44 -13.60 6.74
N THR A 71 44.60 -14.44 5.73
CA THR A 71 45.21 -15.77 5.85
C THR A 71 46.48 -15.93 5.04
N GLY A 72 46.83 -15.02 4.11
CA GLY A 72 47.98 -15.14 3.21
C GLY A 72 47.88 -16.26 2.17
N GLN A 73 46.77 -16.97 2.10
CA GLN A 73 46.56 -18.08 1.16
C GLN A 73 45.84 -17.63 -0.10
N ILE A 74 46.05 -18.34 -1.22
CA ILE A 74 45.31 -18.13 -2.46
C ILE A 74 43.84 -18.47 -2.19
N MET A 75 42.95 -17.55 -2.55
CA MET A 75 41.50 -17.75 -2.37
C MET A 75 41.01 -18.94 -3.21
N SER A 76 39.93 -19.59 -2.76
CA SER A 76 39.29 -20.71 -3.45
C SER A 76 38.95 -20.41 -4.90
N PRO A 77 38.94 -21.39 -5.79
CA PRO A 77 38.43 -21.24 -7.15
C PRO A 77 37.03 -20.71 -7.16
N PHE A 78 36.61 -20.11 -8.25
CA PHE A 78 35.26 -19.61 -8.48
C PHE A 78 34.77 -19.96 -9.87
N MET A 79 33.47 -19.92 -10.10
CA MET A 79 32.88 -20.05 -11.43
C MET A 79 32.61 -18.67 -12.04
N ALA A 80 32.79 -18.56 -13.33
CA ALA A 80 32.43 -17.39 -14.12
C ALA A 80 31.29 -17.75 -15.08
N ALA A 81 30.20 -16.99 -15.04
CA ALA A 81 29.18 -17.05 -16.07
C ALA A 81 29.61 -16.20 -17.27
N ILE A 82 29.59 -16.79 -18.45
CA ILE A 82 30.02 -16.15 -19.70
C ILE A 82 28.83 -16.03 -20.64
N GLY A 83 28.71 -14.91 -21.32
CA GLY A 83 27.59 -14.62 -22.21
C GLY A 83 26.40 -13.94 -21.53
N GLY A 84 26.49 -13.68 -20.21
CA GLY A 84 25.46 -13.01 -19.45
C GLY A 84 24.74 -13.92 -18.47
N ILE A 85 23.94 -13.31 -17.60
CA ILE A 85 23.09 -13.98 -16.61
C ILE A 85 21.68 -13.44 -16.81
N PHE A 86 20.74 -14.33 -17.05
CA PHE A 86 19.37 -14.03 -17.43
C PHE A 86 18.41 -14.50 -16.35
N PRO A 87 17.64 -13.62 -15.68
CA PRO A 87 16.69 -14.01 -14.63
C PRO A 87 15.52 -14.81 -15.22
N ILE A 88 15.21 -15.96 -14.59
CA ILE A 88 14.05 -16.78 -14.92
C ILE A 88 12.98 -16.53 -13.86
N GLY A 89 11.96 -15.73 -14.19
CA GLY A 89 10.77 -15.66 -13.37
C GLY A 89 10.59 -14.46 -12.45
N ILE A 90 11.53 -13.49 -12.40
CA ILE A 90 11.31 -12.21 -11.71
C ILE A 90 11.89 -11.10 -12.57
N SER A 91 11.04 -10.11 -12.91
CA SER A 91 11.44 -8.92 -13.64
C SER A 91 12.41 -8.08 -12.78
N GLY A 92 13.61 -7.97 -13.22
CA GLY A 92 14.61 -7.10 -12.60
C GLY A 92 15.90 -7.23 -13.37
N ASP A 93 16.00 -6.42 -14.43
CA ASP A 93 17.18 -6.15 -15.21
C ASP A 93 18.47 -6.84 -14.75
N PRO A 94 19.12 -7.74 -15.55
CA PRO A 94 19.93 -7.18 -16.63
C PRO A 94 19.71 -7.72 -18.05
N GLN A 95 19.02 -8.77 -18.28
CA GLN A 95 18.69 -9.24 -19.66
C GLN A 95 17.49 -10.19 -19.56
N GLU A 96 16.46 -9.99 -20.38
CA GLU A 96 15.29 -10.87 -20.40
C GLU A 96 15.66 -12.28 -20.88
N ALA A 97 15.20 -13.30 -20.12
CA ALA A 97 15.38 -14.68 -20.50
C ALA A 97 14.60 -14.99 -21.79
N THR A 98 15.23 -15.69 -22.70
CA THR A 98 14.55 -16.16 -23.93
C THR A 98 13.59 -17.30 -23.62
N SER A 99 12.59 -17.53 -24.49
CA SER A 99 11.65 -18.65 -24.36
C SER A 99 12.37 -20.01 -24.29
N ASP A 100 13.50 -20.16 -24.98
CA ASP A 100 14.34 -21.35 -24.95
C ASP A 100 15.00 -21.57 -23.57
N MET A 101 15.40 -20.50 -22.87
CA MET A 101 15.98 -20.57 -21.52
C MET A 101 14.93 -21.00 -20.51
N ILE A 102 13.72 -20.46 -20.63
CA ILE A 102 12.58 -20.78 -19.78
C ILE A 102 12.19 -22.25 -19.96
N SER A 103 11.98 -22.70 -21.19
CA SER A 103 11.65 -24.09 -21.50
C SER A 103 12.75 -25.08 -21.05
N GLY A 104 14.02 -24.66 -21.16
CA GLY A 104 15.16 -25.44 -20.66
C GLY A 104 15.13 -25.59 -19.14
N TYR A 105 14.74 -24.54 -18.41
CA TYR A 105 14.59 -24.61 -16.95
C TYR A 105 13.41 -25.47 -16.54
N GLU A 106 12.29 -25.40 -17.22
CA GLU A 106 11.11 -26.23 -16.96
C GLU A 106 11.45 -27.74 -17.13
N ALA A 107 12.18 -28.08 -18.20
CA ALA A 107 12.66 -29.43 -18.42
C ALA A 107 13.64 -29.89 -17.31
N TYR A 108 14.57 -29.04 -16.89
CA TYR A 108 15.47 -29.29 -15.77
C TYR A 108 14.70 -29.51 -14.47
N ALA A 109 13.76 -28.63 -14.14
CA ALA A 109 12.98 -28.68 -12.92
C ALA A 109 12.12 -29.96 -12.86
N LYS A 110 11.51 -30.35 -13.98
CA LYS A 110 10.76 -31.61 -14.09
C LYS A 110 11.65 -32.84 -13.88
N ALA A 111 12.85 -32.84 -14.47
CA ALA A 111 13.80 -33.97 -14.35
C ALA A 111 14.34 -34.11 -12.91
N ASN A 112 14.41 -33.03 -12.13
CA ASN A 112 15.00 -33.03 -10.81
C ASN A 112 13.95 -33.02 -9.68
N SER A 113 12.66 -33.24 -9.99
CA SER A 113 11.55 -33.15 -9.02
C SER A 113 11.60 -31.85 -8.19
N VAL A 114 12.23 -30.81 -8.74
CA VAL A 114 12.11 -29.49 -8.18
C VAL A 114 10.62 -29.18 -8.32
N GLN A 115 9.90 -29.07 -7.17
CA GLN A 115 8.65 -28.33 -7.23
C GLN A 115 9.06 -26.99 -7.80
N LEU A 116 8.82 -26.83 -9.10
CA LEU A 116 8.49 -25.51 -9.57
C LEU A 116 7.48 -25.09 -8.55
N ARG A 117 7.79 -24.16 -7.63
CA ARG A 117 6.73 -23.25 -7.26
C ARG A 117 6.19 -22.96 -8.64
N GLN A 118 5.01 -23.57 -8.95
CA GLN A 118 4.21 -23.01 -9.98
C GLN A 118 4.44 -21.54 -9.74
N ARG A 119 5.08 -20.83 -10.67
CA ARG A 119 4.49 -19.56 -10.91
C ARG A 119 3.04 -19.92 -10.70
N GLU A 120 2.42 -19.56 -9.57
CA GLU A 120 1.10 -19.08 -9.74
C GLU A 120 1.34 -18.25 -10.97
N GLU A 121 0.93 -18.79 -12.08
CA GLU A 121 0.62 -18.04 -13.24
C GLU A 121 -0.50 -17.13 -12.77
N ASP A 122 -0.08 -16.12 -12.02
CA ASP A 122 -0.30 -14.76 -12.41
C ASP A 122 0.46 -14.52 -13.73
N THR A 123 0.41 -15.51 -14.58
CA THR A 123 0.22 -15.34 -15.97
C THR A 123 -1.09 -14.62 -15.99
N TYR A 124 -0.96 -13.32 -16.12
CA TYR A 124 -1.88 -12.58 -16.93
C TYR A 124 -2.17 -13.43 -18.17
N ASN A 125 -3.04 -14.40 -18.02
CA ASN A 125 -3.81 -15.00 -19.06
C ASN A 125 -4.73 -13.89 -19.49
N ASN A 126 -4.20 -12.99 -20.35
CA ASN A 126 -4.86 -11.81 -20.86
C ASN A 126 -6.23 -12.10 -21.48
N THR A 127 -6.58 -13.36 -21.72
CA THR A 127 -7.92 -13.77 -22.18
C THR A 127 -8.83 -14.22 -21.04
N ALA A 128 -8.35 -15.01 -20.08
CA ALA A 128 -9.18 -15.43 -18.94
C ALA A 128 -9.31 -14.31 -17.90
N GLU A 129 -8.29 -13.42 -17.75
CA GLU A 129 -8.35 -12.25 -16.90
C GLU A 129 -9.14 -11.10 -17.52
N ALA A 130 -9.10 -10.91 -18.84
CA ALA A 130 -10.01 -9.96 -19.50
C ALA A 130 -11.47 -10.36 -19.27
N ASP A 131 -11.81 -11.63 -19.31
CA ASP A 131 -13.13 -12.12 -18.95
C ASP A 131 -13.41 -12.02 -17.44
N SER A 132 -12.42 -12.26 -16.57
CA SER A 132 -12.56 -12.10 -15.12
C SER A 132 -12.67 -10.61 -14.73
N SER A 133 -11.86 -9.74 -15.31
CA SER A 133 -11.90 -8.29 -15.07
C SER A 133 -13.17 -7.66 -15.61
N ALA A 134 -13.63 -8.05 -16.80
CA ALA A 134 -14.93 -7.63 -17.35
C ALA A 134 -16.09 -8.15 -16.49
N SER A 135 -15.99 -9.36 -15.94
CA SER A 135 -16.95 -9.93 -15.01
C SER A 135 -16.95 -9.18 -13.68
N LEU A 136 -15.78 -8.81 -13.15
CA LEU A 136 -15.65 -8.01 -11.92
C LEU A 136 -16.27 -6.62 -12.08
N LEU A 137 -15.94 -5.88 -13.14
CA LEU A 137 -16.54 -4.58 -13.42
C LEU A 137 -18.04 -4.67 -13.62
N LYS A 138 -18.53 -5.70 -14.30
CA LYS A 138 -19.98 -5.97 -14.41
C LYS A 138 -20.60 -6.19 -13.03
N ARG A 139 -19.97 -6.98 -12.15
CA ARG A 139 -20.42 -7.20 -10.78
C ARG A 139 -20.45 -5.91 -9.97
N ILE A 140 -19.39 -5.08 -10.04
CA ILE A 140 -19.32 -3.78 -9.37
C ILE A 140 -20.46 -2.85 -9.82
N ARG A 141 -20.89 -2.96 -11.08
CA ARG A 141 -21.96 -2.12 -11.64
C ARG A 141 -23.37 -2.62 -11.39
N THR A 142 -23.57 -3.90 -11.14
CA THR A 142 -24.91 -4.53 -11.10
C THR A 142 -25.29 -5.16 -9.75
N ASP A 143 -24.35 -5.70 -8.98
CA ASP A 143 -24.64 -6.29 -7.66
C ASP A 143 -24.82 -5.16 -6.63
N LYS A 144 -25.95 -5.14 -5.93
CA LYS A 144 -26.27 -4.10 -4.92
C LYS A 144 -25.20 -3.91 -3.84
N ARG A 145 -24.46 -4.96 -3.49
CA ARG A 145 -23.37 -4.88 -2.51
C ARG A 145 -22.13 -4.19 -3.07
N TRP A 146 -21.94 -4.30 -4.40
CA TRP A 146 -20.77 -3.79 -5.11
C TRP A 146 -21.02 -2.49 -5.82
N THR A 147 -22.29 -2.14 -6.08
CA THR A 147 -22.64 -0.88 -6.74
C THR A 147 -22.23 0.32 -5.88
N ARG A 148 -21.96 1.41 -6.57
CA ARG A 148 -21.61 2.71 -5.99
C ARG A 148 -22.63 3.13 -4.90
N PRO A 149 -22.16 3.62 -3.74
CA PRO A 149 -23.04 4.21 -2.74
C PRO A 149 -23.74 5.43 -3.30
N THR A 150 -24.95 5.70 -2.82
CA THR A 150 -25.72 6.87 -3.19
C THR A 150 -26.08 7.67 -1.96
N VAL A 151 -26.35 8.95 -2.14
CA VAL A 151 -26.81 9.82 -1.05
C VAL A 151 -28.06 9.25 -0.39
N LYS A 152 -28.98 8.72 -1.19
CA LYS A 152 -30.27 8.19 -0.71
C LYS A 152 -30.11 6.92 0.13
N SER A 153 -29.20 6.02 -0.28
CA SER A 153 -29.02 4.73 0.42
C SER A 153 -28.00 4.79 1.54
N ASP A 154 -26.95 5.60 1.37
CA ASP A 154 -25.75 5.52 2.23
C ASP A 154 -25.36 6.88 2.83
N GLY A 155 -25.99 7.97 2.43
CA GLY A 155 -25.62 9.33 2.83
C GLY A 155 -24.22 9.74 2.33
N PHE A 156 -23.74 9.14 1.25
CA PHE A 156 -22.41 9.33 0.69
C PHE A 156 -22.45 9.50 -0.83
N SER A 157 -21.55 10.33 -1.37
CA SER A 157 -21.39 10.51 -2.83
C SER A 157 -19.93 10.28 -3.22
N ILE A 158 -19.73 9.52 -4.28
CA ILE A 158 -18.45 9.29 -4.94
C ILE A 158 -18.70 9.06 -6.42
N ASP A 159 -17.78 9.46 -7.29
CA ASP A 159 -17.91 9.17 -8.72
C ASP A 159 -17.71 7.66 -9.02
N GLN A 160 -18.28 7.23 -10.14
CA GLN A 160 -18.31 5.83 -10.53
C GLN A 160 -16.90 5.26 -10.76
N SER A 161 -16.01 6.03 -11.38
CA SER A 161 -14.66 5.58 -11.71
C SER A 161 -13.83 5.32 -10.45
N ARG A 162 -13.83 6.28 -9.51
CA ARG A 162 -13.12 6.12 -8.22
C ARG A 162 -13.65 4.95 -7.41
N TRP A 163 -14.98 4.76 -7.42
CA TRP A 163 -15.58 3.60 -6.76
C TRP A 163 -15.14 2.28 -7.40
N GLU A 164 -15.22 2.17 -8.74
CA GLU A 164 -14.80 0.97 -9.46
C GLU A 164 -13.32 0.64 -9.20
N MET A 165 -12.44 1.65 -9.25
CA MET A 165 -11.02 1.46 -8.94
C MET A 165 -10.82 0.93 -7.52
N MET A 166 -11.44 1.58 -6.52
CA MET A 166 -11.31 1.14 -5.13
C MET A 166 -11.80 -0.29 -4.94
N MET A 167 -12.95 -0.63 -5.50
CA MET A 167 -13.51 -1.98 -5.37
C MET A 167 -12.67 -3.03 -6.08
N THR A 168 -12.04 -2.68 -7.19
CA THR A 168 -11.09 -3.55 -7.90
C THR A 168 -9.88 -3.85 -7.02
N PHE A 169 -9.26 -2.85 -6.41
CA PHE A 169 -8.10 -3.05 -5.53
C PHE A 169 -8.46 -3.85 -4.26
N ILE A 170 -9.64 -3.61 -3.67
CA ILE A 170 -10.12 -4.40 -2.52
C ILE A 170 -10.31 -5.88 -2.93
N HIS A 171 -10.86 -6.13 -4.12
CA HIS A 171 -11.10 -7.48 -4.60
C HIS A 171 -9.80 -8.25 -4.90
N ASN A 172 -8.82 -7.55 -5.44
CA ASN A 172 -7.51 -8.13 -5.77
C ASN A 172 -6.56 -8.20 -4.58
N HIS A 173 -6.97 -7.72 -3.42
CA HIS A 173 -6.13 -7.59 -2.22
C HIS A 173 -4.88 -6.71 -2.40
N ASP A 174 -4.97 -5.72 -3.29
CA ASP A 174 -3.92 -4.75 -3.54
C ASP A 174 -3.88 -3.65 -2.46
N ASN A 175 -2.67 -3.15 -2.15
CA ASN A 175 -2.54 -2.05 -1.21
C ASN A 175 -3.02 -0.73 -1.83
N LEU A 176 -3.89 0.00 -1.14
CA LEU A 176 -4.49 1.23 -1.63
C LEU A 176 -4.22 2.40 -0.68
N LEU A 177 -3.82 3.55 -1.22
CA LEU A 177 -3.66 4.81 -0.49
C LEU A 177 -4.67 5.85 -0.97
N LEU A 178 -5.62 6.21 -0.12
CA LEU A 178 -6.54 7.30 -0.35
C LEU A 178 -5.91 8.61 0.12
N THR A 179 -5.73 9.55 -0.79
CA THR A 179 -5.15 10.86 -0.51
C THR A 179 -6.16 11.97 -0.78
N GLY A 180 -6.01 13.11 -0.13
CA GLY A 180 -6.84 14.28 -0.37
C GLY A 180 -7.07 15.14 0.87
N PRO A 181 -7.80 16.26 0.76
CA PRO A 181 -8.07 17.18 1.87
C PRO A 181 -8.74 16.51 3.06
N SER A 182 -8.63 17.11 4.23
CA SER A 182 -9.34 16.64 5.42
C SER A 182 -10.86 16.69 5.22
N GLY A 183 -11.57 15.75 5.82
CA GLY A 183 -13.03 15.75 5.82
C GLY A 183 -13.69 15.34 4.49
N THR A 184 -12.93 14.87 3.49
CA THR A 184 -13.49 14.34 2.23
C THR A 184 -14.10 12.94 2.35
N GLY A 185 -14.09 12.36 3.56
CA GLY A 185 -14.73 11.06 3.81
C GLY A 185 -13.89 9.83 3.47
N LYS A 186 -12.56 9.94 3.33
CA LYS A 186 -11.66 8.83 2.98
C LYS A 186 -11.86 7.60 3.86
N THR A 187 -11.76 7.77 5.17
CA THR A 187 -11.95 6.70 6.16
C THR A 187 -13.36 6.13 6.13
N GLU A 188 -14.37 7.00 6.03
CA GLU A 188 -15.79 6.59 5.97
C GLU A 188 -16.09 5.79 4.70
N LEU A 189 -15.48 6.16 3.56
CA LEU A 189 -15.62 5.45 2.30
C LEU A 189 -15.12 4.00 2.38
N VAL A 190 -13.94 3.79 2.98
CA VAL A 190 -13.38 2.44 3.17
C VAL A 190 -14.27 1.62 4.09
N MET A 191 -14.68 2.18 5.22
CA MET A 191 -15.56 1.50 6.18
C MET A 191 -16.92 1.17 5.56
N LEU A 192 -17.47 2.06 4.72
CA LEU A 192 -18.71 1.83 3.99
C LEU A 192 -18.56 0.69 2.98
N ALA A 193 -17.48 0.69 2.20
CA ALA A 193 -17.19 -0.38 1.25
C ALA A 193 -17.10 -1.73 1.94
N CYS A 194 -16.30 -1.84 3.00
CA CYS A 194 -16.14 -3.08 3.76
C CYS A 194 -17.47 -3.56 4.36
N ARG A 195 -18.24 -2.66 4.96
CA ARG A 195 -19.56 -2.97 5.55
C ARG A 195 -20.52 -3.53 4.51
N ARG A 196 -20.59 -2.93 3.32
CA ARG A 196 -21.46 -3.40 2.23
C ARG A 196 -21.08 -4.77 1.70
N GLN A 197 -19.77 -5.09 1.73
CA GLN A 197 -19.23 -6.36 1.30
C GLN A 197 -19.27 -7.45 2.37
N GLY A 198 -19.49 -7.08 3.64
CA GLY A 198 -19.32 -7.99 4.76
C GLY A 198 -17.85 -8.34 5.04
N ILE A 199 -16.93 -7.45 4.62
CA ILE A 199 -15.50 -7.60 4.88
C ILE A 199 -15.17 -7.02 6.25
N ASP A 200 -14.42 -7.76 7.06
CA ASP A 200 -13.94 -7.29 8.34
C ASP A 200 -12.90 -6.17 8.13
N CYS A 201 -13.14 -5.01 8.73
CA CYS A 201 -12.28 -3.84 8.58
C CYS A 201 -11.75 -3.41 9.96
N ARG A 202 -10.45 -3.57 10.14
CA ARG A 202 -9.74 -3.28 11.40
C ARG A 202 -8.96 -1.99 11.22
N LYS A 203 -9.37 -0.96 11.96
CA LYS A 203 -8.83 0.39 11.82
C LYS A 203 -7.73 0.65 12.85
N TYR A 204 -6.59 1.15 12.36
CA TYR A 204 -5.44 1.59 13.14
C TYR A 204 -5.15 3.06 12.87
N ASN A 205 -5.22 3.90 13.91
CA ASN A 205 -4.85 5.31 13.79
C ASN A 205 -3.33 5.44 13.92
N MET A 206 -2.68 5.73 12.80
CA MET A 206 -1.22 5.77 12.72
C MET A 206 -0.63 7.01 13.40
N GLY A 207 -1.39 8.10 13.48
CA GLY A 207 -0.94 9.35 14.10
C GLY A 207 -0.92 9.34 15.63
N THR A 208 -1.52 8.34 16.27
CA THR A 208 -1.59 8.23 17.74
C THR A 208 -0.64 7.19 18.32
N MET A 209 0.21 6.57 17.51
CA MET A 209 1.18 5.58 17.97
C MET A 209 2.33 6.24 18.71
N SER A 210 2.33 6.18 20.04
CA SER A 210 3.44 6.65 20.88
C SER A 210 4.62 5.66 20.91
N ASP A 211 4.32 4.36 20.92
CA ASP A 211 5.28 3.26 20.84
C ASP A 211 4.89 2.31 19.70
N PRO A 212 5.43 2.55 18.48
CA PRO A 212 5.11 1.74 17.32
C PRO A 212 5.47 0.26 17.46
N MET A 213 6.52 -0.03 18.19
CA MET A 213 7.02 -1.37 18.36
C MET A 213 6.03 -2.21 19.17
N SER A 214 5.59 -1.71 20.32
CA SER A 214 4.54 -2.36 21.12
C SER A 214 3.21 -2.45 20.39
N ALA A 215 2.85 -1.39 19.65
CA ALA A 215 1.57 -1.33 18.94
C ALA A 215 1.50 -2.29 17.73
N LEU A 216 2.61 -2.49 17.01
CA LEU A 216 2.65 -3.31 15.80
C LEU A 216 3.12 -4.73 16.06
N LEU A 217 4.09 -4.95 16.94
CA LEU A 217 4.64 -6.29 17.23
C LEU A 217 4.07 -6.90 18.50
N GLY A 218 4.10 -6.17 19.60
CA GLY A 218 3.66 -6.67 20.91
C GLY A 218 4.63 -6.33 22.04
N VAL A 219 4.39 -6.90 23.20
CA VAL A 219 5.12 -6.57 24.42
C VAL A 219 5.51 -7.82 25.22
N HIS A 220 6.58 -7.73 26.00
CA HIS A 220 6.89 -8.72 27.00
C HIS A 220 6.17 -8.38 28.33
N ARG A 221 5.46 -9.35 28.88
CA ARG A 221 4.82 -9.24 30.19
C ARG A 221 5.33 -10.29 31.16
N ILE A 222 5.40 -9.96 32.44
CA ILE A 222 5.73 -10.93 33.47
C ILE A 222 4.45 -11.67 33.89
N LYS A 223 4.39 -12.96 33.59
CA LYS A 223 3.34 -13.88 34.04
C LYS A 223 3.97 -15.00 34.87
N ASN A 224 3.52 -15.17 36.11
CA ASN A 224 4.05 -16.19 37.02
C ASN A 224 5.60 -16.16 37.16
N GLY A 225 6.18 -14.97 37.25
CA GLY A 225 7.62 -14.76 37.38
C GLY A 225 8.46 -15.03 36.13
N LYS A 226 7.81 -15.29 34.98
CA LYS A 226 8.48 -15.50 33.68
C LYS A 226 8.08 -14.40 32.69
N SER A 227 9.07 -13.96 31.90
CA SER A 227 8.78 -13.06 30.77
C SER A 227 8.09 -13.85 29.66
N VAL A 228 6.90 -13.40 29.26
CA VAL A 228 6.11 -14.00 28.17
C VAL A 228 5.83 -12.91 27.15
N PHE A 229 6.10 -13.19 25.88
CA PHE A 229 5.73 -12.28 24.78
C PHE A 229 4.23 -12.38 24.51
N GLU A 230 3.57 -11.24 24.46
CA GLU A 230 2.17 -11.08 24.02
C GLU A 230 2.17 -10.31 22.70
N PRO A 231 1.71 -10.94 21.59
CA PRO A 231 1.61 -10.26 20.31
C PRO A 231 0.60 -9.10 20.39
N SER A 232 0.82 -8.07 19.58
CA SER A 232 -0.14 -6.99 19.43
C SER A 232 -1.37 -7.46 18.67
N GLN A 233 -2.48 -6.73 18.82
CA GLN A 233 -3.67 -6.98 18.01
C GLN A 233 -3.40 -6.80 16.51
N PHE A 234 -2.52 -5.86 16.14
CA PHE A 234 -2.10 -5.67 14.76
C PHE A 234 -1.42 -6.91 14.20
N LEU A 235 -0.46 -7.48 14.94
CA LEU A 235 0.27 -8.68 14.51
C LEU A 235 -0.65 -9.90 14.35
N GLU A 236 -1.70 -10.00 15.15
CA GLU A 236 -2.71 -11.05 15.00
C GLU A 236 -3.66 -10.78 13.84
N ASP A 237 -3.98 -9.51 13.59
CA ASP A 237 -4.97 -9.12 12.59
C ASP A 237 -4.45 -9.20 11.17
N ILE A 238 -3.16 -8.97 10.93
CA ILE A 238 -2.55 -9.15 9.60
C ILE A 238 -2.56 -10.61 9.13
N GLN A 239 -2.71 -11.56 10.05
CA GLN A 239 -2.77 -13.00 9.76
C GLN A 239 -4.19 -13.48 9.43
N LYS A 240 -5.18 -12.59 9.36
CA LYS A 240 -6.58 -12.89 9.10
C LYS A 240 -7.04 -12.22 7.79
N PRO A 241 -8.01 -12.80 7.07
CA PRO A 241 -8.60 -12.15 5.92
C PRO A 241 -9.30 -10.84 6.33
N GLY A 242 -9.40 -9.88 5.41
CA GLY A 242 -10.09 -8.62 5.61
C GLY A 242 -9.26 -7.40 5.25
N VAL A 243 -9.67 -6.24 5.72
CA VAL A 243 -9.01 -4.95 5.47
C VAL A 243 -8.35 -4.43 6.73
N ILE A 244 -7.07 -4.11 6.65
CA ILE A 244 -6.34 -3.31 7.65
C ILE A 244 -6.34 -1.86 7.17
N LEU A 245 -7.09 -1.02 7.86
CA LEU A 245 -7.19 0.41 7.56
C LEU A 245 -6.17 1.21 8.38
N LEU A 246 -5.11 1.67 7.73
CA LEU A 246 -4.05 2.52 8.29
C LEU A 246 -4.46 3.98 8.16
N ASP A 247 -5.17 4.50 9.16
CA ASP A 247 -5.70 5.87 9.11
C ASP A 247 -4.64 6.91 9.48
N GLU A 248 -4.57 7.99 8.68
CA GLU A 248 -3.59 9.09 8.82
C GLU A 248 -2.12 8.61 8.76
N ILE A 249 -1.77 7.75 7.79
CA ILE A 249 -0.45 7.13 7.69
C ILE A 249 0.70 8.16 7.61
N ASN A 250 0.46 9.33 7.06
CA ASN A 250 1.44 10.42 6.98
C ASN A 250 1.72 11.11 8.32
N ARG A 251 0.99 10.76 9.38
CA ARG A 251 1.26 11.18 10.76
C ARG A 251 1.98 10.11 11.59
N ALA A 252 2.19 8.94 11.00
CA ALA A 252 2.88 7.86 11.68
C ALA A 252 4.33 8.24 12.01
N PRO A 253 4.87 7.81 13.15
CA PRO A 253 6.30 7.86 13.41
C PRO A 253 7.08 7.08 12.34
N LEU A 254 8.27 7.57 11.95
CA LEU A 254 9.08 6.94 10.89
C LEU A 254 9.42 5.47 11.19
N ASN A 255 9.66 5.11 12.44
CA ASN A 255 9.91 3.74 12.83
C ASN A 255 8.68 2.83 12.63
N ALA A 256 7.45 3.34 12.84
CA ALA A 256 6.23 2.58 12.50
C ALA A 256 6.17 2.25 11.02
N LEU A 257 6.49 3.21 10.16
CA LEU A 257 6.50 3.02 8.71
C LEU A 257 7.53 1.96 8.29
N ASN A 258 8.71 1.94 8.93
CA ASN A 258 9.75 0.94 8.65
C ASN A 258 9.27 -0.49 8.96
N TYR A 259 8.52 -0.70 10.03
CA TYR A 259 7.94 -2.02 10.34
C TYR A 259 6.90 -2.45 9.31
N LEU A 260 6.14 -1.51 8.74
CA LEU A 260 5.13 -1.81 7.75
C LEU A 260 5.69 -2.13 6.36
N MET A 261 6.92 -1.68 6.04
CA MET A 261 7.49 -1.83 4.68
C MET A 261 7.46 -3.27 4.18
N SER A 262 7.84 -4.24 5.00
CA SER A 262 7.87 -5.66 4.63
C SER A 262 6.48 -6.30 4.55
N CYS A 263 5.49 -5.77 5.27
CA CYS A 263 4.10 -6.21 5.14
C CYS A 263 3.48 -5.74 3.82
N LEU A 264 3.93 -4.58 3.32
CA LEU A 264 3.36 -3.89 2.17
C LEU A 264 4.06 -4.23 0.85
N ASP A 265 5.20 -4.89 0.89
CA ASP A 265 5.91 -5.33 -0.31
C ASP A 265 5.57 -6.79 -0.69
N GLY A 266 6.20 -7.29 -1.75
CA GLY A 266 5.96 -8.65 -2.25
C GLY A 266 6.33 -9.77 -1.29
N THR A 267 7.05 -9.49 -0.18
CA THR A 267 7.35 -10.50 0.84
C THR A 267 6.16 -10.79 1.73
N ARG A 268 5.27 -9.82 1.95
CA ARG A 268 4.06 -9.94 2.77
C ARG A 268 4.37 -10.56 4.14
N GLN A 269 5.43 -10.10 4.79
CA GLN A 269 5.88 -10.62 6.08
C GLN A 269 6.21 -9.51 7.06
N MET A 270 5.95 -9.72 8.33
CA MET A 270 6.39 -8.86 9.42
C MET A 270 7.45 -9.57 10.25
N ARG A 271 8.62 -8.94 10.37
CA ARG A 271 9.71 -9.46 11.19
C ARG A 271 9.52 -9.05 12.64
N ASN A 272 9.46 -10.02 13.53
CA ASN A 272 9.36 -9.82 14.97
C ASN A 272 10.69 -10.17 15.66
N ASP A 273 11.46 -9.16 15.99
CA ASP A 273 12.75 -9.29 16.68
C ASP A 273 12.63 -9.37 18.22
N TYR A 274 11.41 -9.28 18.77
CA TYR A 274 11.17 -9.40 20.21
C TYR A 274 11.13 -10.82 20.74
N VAL A 275 11.08 -11.79 19.85
CA VAL A 275 11.09 -13.21 20.20
C VAL A 275 12.39 -13.87 19.76
N SER A 276 12.86 -14.85 20.53
CA SER A 276 14.05 -15.63 20.19
C SER A 276 13.66 -17.11 20.05
N PRO A 277 13.92 -17.75 18.90
CA PRO A 277 14.48 -17.17 17.68
C PRO A 277 13.53 -16.12 17.03
N VAL A 278 14.12 -15.23 16.20
CA VAL A 278 13.36 -14.22 15.45
C VAL A 278 12.23 -14.87 14.66
N GLN A 279 11.02 -14.33 14.79
CA GLN A 279 9.84 -14.83 14.10
C GLN A 279 9.52 -13.95 12.86
N LEU A 280 9.24 -14.60 11.74
CA LEU A 280 8.62 -13.98 10.57
C LEU A 280 7.13 -14.33 10.59
N VAL A 281 6.28 -13.30 10.59
CA VAL A 281 4.83 -13.45 10.63
C VAL A 281 4.30 -13.12 9.24
N ASP A 282 3.66 -14.10 8.61
CA ASP A 282 3.09 -13.94 7.27
C ASP A 282 1.79 -13.13 7.32
N VAL A 283 1.64 -12.22 6.38
CA VAL A 283 0.37 -11.53 6.12
C VAL A 283 -0.56 -12.49 5.36
N HIS A 284 -1.80 -12.60 5.82
CA HIS A 284 -2.79 -13.45 5.14
C HIS A 284 -2.97 -13.03 3.67
N PRO A 285 -3.05 -13.97 2.71
CA PRO A 285 -3.19 -13.62 1.29
C PRO A 285 -4.39 -12.70 1.00
N GLU A 286 -5.51 -12.92 1.68
CA GLU A 286 -6.73 -12.09 1.56
C GLU A 286 -6.76 -10.89 2.53
N CYS A 287 -5.63 -10.52 3.12
CA CYS A 287 -5.50 -9.30 3.91
C CYS A 287 -5.14 -8.13 3.00
N THR A 288 -5.96 -7.09 2.95
CA THR A 288 -5.76 -5.90 2.13
C THR A 288 -5.37 -4.73 3.01
N PHE A 289 -4.27 -4.03 2.68
CA PHE A 289 -3.92 -2.79 3.38
C PHE A 289 -4.50 -1.59 2.64
N ILE A 290 -5.30 -0.80 3.36
CA ILE A 290 -5.79 0.49 2.85
C ILE A 290 -5.30 1.58 3.78
N ALA A 291 -4.58 2.55 3.25
CA ALA A 291 -4.10 3.69 4.00
C ALA A 291 -4.86 4.97 3.63
N THR A 292 -4.98 5.89 4.57
CA THR A 292 -5.46 7.25 4.31
C THR A 292 -4.38 8.27 4.63
N ALA A 293 -4.29 9.32 3.83
CA ALA A 293 -3.40 10.44 4.08
C ALA A 293 -4.09 11.76 3.76
N ASN A 294 -3.94 12.73 4.66
CA ASN A 294 -4.34 14.09 4.40
C ASN A 294 -3.20 14.82 3.67
N ILE A 295 -3.48 15.36 2.48
CA ILE A 295 -2.52 16.11 1.66
C ILE A 295 -3.09 17.51 1.45
N GLY A 296 -2.31 18.53 1.75
CA GLY A 296 -2.65 19.94 1.61
C GLY A 296 -1.65 20.81 2.36
N ALA A 297 -1.54 22.09 2.00
CA ALA A 297 -0.63 23.04 2.64
C ALA A 297 -0.97 23.31 4.12
N GLU A 298 -2.19 22.98 4.54
CA GLU A 298 -2.73 23.15 5.88
C GLU A 298 -2.20 22.14 6.92
N PHE A 299 -1.52 21.08 6.49
CA PHE A 299 -1.11 20.01 7.41
C PHE A 299 0.28 20.24 8.00
N VAL A 300 0.33 21.09 9.01
CA VAL A 300 1.50 21.24 9.90
C VAL A 300 1.67 19.92 10.69
N GLY A 301 2.87 19.34 10.67
CA GLY A 301 3.19 18.11 11.38
C GLY A 301 2.85 16.82 10.63
N THR A 302 2.57 16.88 9.32
CA THR A 302 2.50 15.68 8.47
C THR A 302 3.85 15.45 7.80
N ASN A 303 4.33 14.20 7.86
CA ASN A 303 5.51 13.81 7.13
C ASN A 303 5.19 13.72 5.63
N ILE A 304 6.14 14.12 4.81
CA ILE A 304 6.10 13.77 3.39
C ILE A 304 6.16 12.23 3.34
N ILE A 305 5.19 11.61 2.69
CA ILE A 305 5.20 10.15 2.54
C ILE A 305 6.47 9.75 1.79
N ASP A 306 7.30 8.92 2.43
CA ASP A 306 8.52 8.39 1.82
C ASP A 306 8.20 7.78 0.45
N PRO A 307 8.97 8.11 -0.61
CA PRO A 307 8.80 7.53 -1.94
C PRO A 307 8.78 5.99 -1.94
N ALA A 308 9.58 5.35 -1.08
CA ALA A 308 9.62 3.91 -0.95
C ALA A 308 8.31 3.35 -0.38
N LEU A 309 7.73 4.02 0.62
CA LEU A 309 6.40 3.65 1.13
C LEU A 309 5.31 3.91 0.08
N ASN A 310 5.38 5.07 -0.57
CA ASN A 310 4.39 5.48 -1.57
C ASN A 310 4.33 4.53 -2.78
N SER A 311 5.46 3.94 -3.19
CA SER A 311 5.52 2.98 -4.30
C SER A 311 4.87 1.62 -4.01
N ARG A 312 4.52 1.35 -2.76
CA ARG A 312 3.84 0.12 -2.32
C ARG A 312 2.33 0.20 -2.34
N PHE A 313 1.78 1.35 -2.71
CA PHE A 313 0.35 1.60 -2.78
C PHE A 313 -0.10 2.06 -4.16
N PHE A 314 -1.21 1.56 -4.62
CA PHE A 314 -2.00 2.26 -5.63
C PHE A 314 -2.60 3.52 -5.01
N ARG A 315 -2.61 4.64 -5.73
CA ARG A 315 -3.11 5.92 -5.21
C ARG A 315 -4.47 6.26 -5.78
N LEU A 316 -5.40 6.60 -4.88
CA LEU A 316 -6.69 7.15 -5.22
C LEU A 316 -6.84 8.53 -4.59
N GLN A 317 -6.93 9.56 -5.42
CA GLN A 317 -7.12 10.93 -4.95
C GLN A 317 -8.59 11.22 -4.73
N MET A 318 -8.90 11.68 -3.52
CA MET A 318 -10.23 12.18 -3.13
C MET A 318 -10.23 13.69 -3.15
N GLU A 319 -11.33 14.26 -3.63
CA GLU A 319 -11.57 15.69 -3.69
C GLU A 319 -12.83 16.04 -2.89
N TYR A 320 -13.03 17.31 -2.61
CA TYR A 320 -14.32 17.74 -2.08
C TYR A 320 -15.43 17.45 -3.09
N PRO A 321 -16.62 17.06 -2.64
CA PRO A 321 -17.76 16.87 -3.51
C PRO A 321 -18.14 18.19 -4.21
N SER A 322 -18.75 18.10 -5.37
CA SER A 322 -19.36 19.28 -6.01
C SER A 322 -20.44 19.88 -5.12
N VAL A 323 -20.77 21.14 -5.34
CA VAL A 323 -21.83 21.84 -4.56
C VAL A 323 -23.14 21.04 -4.54
N ASN A 324 -23.54 20.50 -5.69
CA ASN A 324 -24.79 19.74 -5.80
C ASN A 324 -24.73 18.39 -5.06
N GLU A 325 -23.58 17.71 -5.13
CA GLU A 325 -23.38 16.45 -4.39
C GLU A 325 -23.35 16.70 -2.89
N GLU A 326 -22.61 17.72 -2.44
CA GLU A 326 -22.54 18.09 -1.03
C GLU A 326 -23.92 18.49 -0.51
N ALA A 327 -24.66 19.35 -1.22
CA ALA A 327 -26.02 19.74 -0.87
C ALA A 327 -26.96 18.53 -0.79
N SER A 328 -26.85 17.61 -1.75
CA SER A 328 -27.64 16.37 -1.72
C SER A 328 -27.36 15.53 -0.47
N VAL A 329 -26.08 15.42 -0.08
CA VAL A 329 -25.69 14.71 1.16
C VAL A 329 -26.27 15.40 2.39
N LEU A 330 -26.18 16.73 2.47
CA LEU A 330 -26.70 17.51 3.59
C LEU A 330 -28.23 17.36 3.71
N ALA A 331 -28.95 17.56 2.59
CA ALA A 331 -30.41 17.45 2.54
C ALA A 331 -30.89 16.02 2.86
N GLY A 332 -30.24 15.01 2.29
CA GLY A 332 -30.62 13.61 2.52
C GLY A 332 -30.34 13.13 3.92
N ARG A 333 -29.21 13.54 4.53
CA ARG A 333 -28.79 13.08 5.87
C ARG A 333 -29.56 13.74 6.99
N PHE A 334 -29.93 15.02 6.84
CA PHE A 334 -30.58 15.81 7.89
C PHE A 334 -32.01 16.19 7.60
N SER A 335 -32.57 15.78 6.45
CA SER A 335 -33.93 16.10 6.02
C SER A 335 -34.21 17.60 5.98
N ILE A 336 -33.22 18.43 5.62
CA ILE A 336 -33.37 19.87 5.44
C ILE A 336 -33.78 20.19 3.98
N LYS A 337 -34.28 21.40 3.75
CA LYS A 337 -34.63 21.84 2.40
C LYS A 337 -33.40 21.86 1.50
N MET A 338 -33.57 21.52 0.22
CA MET A 338 -32.48 21.53 -0.75
C MET A 338 -31.86 22.92 -0.91
N ASP A 339 -32.67 23.97 -0.86
CA ASP A 339 -32.19 25.36 -0.95
C ASP A 339 -31.25 25.73 0.20
N ASP A 340 -31.61 25.32 1.43
CA ASP A 340 -30.79 25.52 2.61
C ASP A 340 -29.46 24.75 2.48
N ALA A 341 -29.51 23.51 2.04
CA ALA A 341 -28.34 22.68 1.79
C ALA A 341 -27.43 23.25 0.69
N LEU A 342 -28.03 23.76 -0.41
CA LEU A 342 -27.29 24.44 -1.48
C LEU A 342 -26.58 25.69 -0.98
N ASN A 343 -27.24 26.49 -0.14
CA ASN A 343 -26.62 27.70 0.43
C ASN A 343 -25.41 27.34 1.30
N ILE A 344 -25.50 26.34 2.18
CA ILE A 344 -24.38 25.86 2.98
C ILE A 344 -23.23 25.38 2.07
N ALA A 345 -23.52 24.53 1.09
CA ALA A 345 -22.52 23.96 0.21
C ALA A 345 -21.81 25.01 -0.68
N LYS A 346 -22.56 26.00 -1.18
CA LYS A 346 -22.02 27.11 -1.98
C LYS A 346 -21.07 27.97 -1.17
N ILE A 347 -21.45 28.35 0.04
CA ILE A 347 -20.60 29.16 0.92
C ILE A 347 -19.33 28.38 1.30
N ALA A 348 -19.46 27.11 1.61
CA ALA A 348 -18.30 26.24 1.87
C ALA A 348 -17.35 26.18 0.68
N LYS A 349 -17.90 26.08 -0.56
CA LYS A 349 -17.09 26.14 -1.78
C LYS A 349 -16.37 27.47 -1.94
N ASP A 350 -17.06 28.59 -1.75
CA ASP A 350 -16.44 29.92 -1.85
C ASP A 350 -15.29 30.10 -0.85
N ILE A 351 -15.46 29.61 0.38
CA ILE A 351 -14.39 29.61 1.38
C ILE A 351 -13.19 28.75 0.94
N ARG A 352 -13.46 27.54 0.42
CA ARG A 352 -12.41 26.65 -0.10
C ARG A 352 -11.67 27.27 -1.29
N ASP A 353 -12.38 27.96 -2.19
CA ASP A 353 -11.80 28.63 -3.33
C ASP A 353 -10.88 29.80 -2.90
N ASN A 354 -11.30 30.60 -1.89
CA ASN A 354 -10.46 31.67 -1.33
C ASN A 354 -9.26 31.15 -0.57
N TYR A 355 -9.42 30.03 0.17
CA TYR A 355 -8.29 29.33 0.79
C TYR A 355 -7.27 28.87 -0.27
N ASN A 356 -7.72 28.27 -1.37
CA ASN A 356 -6.83 27.81 -2.45
C ASN A 356 -6.12 28.97 -3.17
N LYS A 357 -6.66 30.19 -3.13
CA LYS A 357 -6.01 31.42 -3.62
C LYS A 357 -5.04 32.04 -2.62
N GLY A 358 -5.01 31.54 -1.38
CA GLY A 358 -4.18 32.09 -0.30
C GLY A 358 -4.78 33.33 0.38
N GLU A 359 -6.07 33.63 0.13
CA GLU A 359 -6.78 34.76 0.75
C GLU A 359 -7.26 34.42 2.19
N LEU A 360 -7.34 33.13 2.54
CA LEU A 360 -7.67 32.61 3.85
C LEU A 360 -6.60 31.61 4.30
N SER A 361 -6.25 31.63 5.58
CA SER A 361 -5.29 30.71 6.19
C SER A 361 -5.91 29.36 6.56
N THR A 362 -7.24 29.30 6.67
CA THR A 362 -7.99 28.15 7.13
C THR A 362 -9.11 27.79 6.15
N ASN A 363 -9.44 26.51 6.08
CA ASN A 363 -10.42 25.95 5.18
C ASN A 363 -11.64 25.39 5.94
N VAL A 364 -12.77 25.24 5.23
CA VAL A 364 -13.98 24.58 5.72
C VAL A 364 -14.15 23.21 5.09
N THR A 365 -14.20 22.17 5.91
CA THR A 365 -14.34 20.78 5.49
C THR A 365 -15.82 20.34 5.43
N VAL A 366 -16.07 19.17 4.85
CA VAL A 366 -17.43 18.58 4.86
C VAL A 366 -17.94 18.30 6.30
N ARG A 367 -17.04 18.14 7.28
CA ARG A 367 -17.47 17.98 8.67
C ARG A 367 -18.19 19.22 9.20
N GLN A 368 -17.69 20.42 8.87
CA GLN A 368 -18.35 21.67 9.30
C GLN A 368 -19.67 21.89 8.54
N THR A 369 -19.75 21.56 7.25
CA THR A 369 -21.02 21.66 6.52
C THR A 369 -22.08 20.70 7.07
N LEU A 370 -21.69 19.47 7.46
CA LEU A 370 -22.59 18.53 8.18
C LEU A 370 -23.04 19.09 9.54
N MET A 371 -22.16 19.77 10.29
CA MET A 371 -22.51 20.39 11.56
C MET A 371 -23.49 21.54 11.34
N ALA A 372 -23.28 22.40 10.34
CA ALA A 372 -24.19 23.48 9.98
C ALA A 372 -25.57 22.94 9.57
N ALA A 373 -25.61 21.93 8.72
CA ALA A 373 -26.85 21.27 8.28
C ALA A 373 -27.60 20.63 9.47
N LYS A 374 -26.88 20.06 10.43
CA LYS A 374 -27.48 19.54 11.66
C LYS A 374 -28.14 20.64 12.49
N LEU A 375 -27.54 21.82 12.63
CA LEU A 375 -28.18 22.95 13.32
C LEU A 375 -29.46 23.39 12.59
N VAL A 376 -29.41 23.47 11.27
CA VAL A 376 -30.60 23.81 10.47
C VAL A 376 -31.71 22.78 10.67
N SER A 377 -31.39 21.49 10.76
CA SER A 377 -32.39 20.44 11.04
C SER A 377 -32.99 20.55 12.45
N CYS A 378 -32.30 21.22 13.40
CA CYS A 378 -32.80 21.53 14.73
C CYS A 378 -33.65 22.83 14.78
N GLY A 379 -33.87 23.49 13.63
CA GLY A 379 -34.71 24.69 13.53
C GLY A 379 -33.95 26.03 13.53
N TYR A 380 -32.60 26.02 13.52
CA TYR A 380 -31.82 27.24 13.38
C TYR A 380 -31.88 27.77 11.96
N GLY A 381 -31.82 29.09 11.78
CA GLY A 381 -31.65 29.69 10.45
C GLY A 381 -30.31 29.30 9.81
N VAL A 382 -30.26 29.21 8.48
CA VAL A 382 -29.03 28.86 7.76
C VAL A 382 -27.90 29.83 8.12
N MET A 383 -28.17 31.13 8.19
CA MET A 383 -27.20 32.16 8.54
C MET A 383 -26.65 31.98 9.95
N ASP A 384 -27.53 31.73 10.92
CA ASP A 384 -27.12 31.49 12.30
C ASP A 384 -26.22 30.26 12.40
N ALA A 385 -26.57 29.19 11.68
CA ALA A 385 -25.78 27.97 11.63
C ALA A 385 -24.39 28.23 11.02
N LEU A 386 -24.30 28.98 9.92
CA LEU A 386 -23.00 29.32 9.28
C LEU A 386 -22.14 30.22 10.19
N ILE A 387 -22.74 31.21 10.85
CA ILE A 387 -22.05 32.08 11.81
C ILE A 387 -21.46 31.25 12.96
N GLN A 388 -22.27 30.38 13.54
CA GLN A 388 -21.85 29.57 14.70
C GLN A 388 -20.80 28.49 14.35
N ILE A 389 -20.87 27.90 13.16
CA ILE A 389 -20.01 26.78 12.78
C ILE A 389 -18.76 27.23 12.01
N PHE A 390 -18.87 28.21 11.07
CA PHE A 390 -17.74 28.56 10.20
C PHE A 390 -16.87 29.68 10.77
N LEU A 391 -17.48 30.77 11.27
CA LEU A 391 -16.72 31.94 11.72
C LEU A 391 -15.67 31.66 12.83
N PRO A 392 -15.90 30.76 13.79
CA PRO A 392 -14.92 30.49 14.84
C PRO A 392 -13.57 29.96 14.35
N TYR A 393 -13.50 29.45 13.12
CA TYR A 393 -12.26 28.93 12.53
C TYR A 393 -11.34 30.02 11.94
N PHE A 394 -11.82 31.26 11.83
CA PHE A 394 -11.11 32.37 11.18
C PHE A 394 -10.69 33.40 12.21
N GLU A 395 -9.54 34.03 11.98
CA GLU A 395 -9.01 35.08 12.85
C GLU A 395 -9.61 36.46 12.51
N GLY A 396 -9.63 37.35 13.51
CA GLY A 396 -10.14 38.71 13.36
C GLY A 396 -11.53 38.92 13.95
N THR A 397 -12.17 39.99 13.50
CA THR A 397 -13.56 40.37 13.88
C THR A 397 -14.47 40.28 12.67
N THR A 398 -15.78 40.48 12.85
CA THR A 398 -16.73 40.53 11.72
C THR A 398 -16.51 41.73 10.81
N THR A 399 -15.68 42.68 11.21
CA THR A 399 -15.35 43.91 10.43
C THR A 399 -13.91 43.88 9.88
N GLU A 400 -13.00 43.11 10.44
CA GLU A 400 -11.58 43.07 10.09
C GLU A 400 -11.02 41.63 10.05
N GLY A 401 -10.02 41.43 9.19
CA GLY A 401 -9.33 40.17 9.04
C GLY A 401 -10.12 39.13 8.22
N GLU A 402 -9.71 37.86 8.32
CA GLU A 402 -10.30 36.75 7.58
C GLU A 402 -11.78 36.54 7.93
N LYS A 403 -12.12 36.72 9.20
CA LYS A 403 -13.49 36.61 9.70
C LYS A 403 -14.43 37.59 8.99
N ALA A 404 -13.97 38.82 8.67
CA ALA A 404 -14.74 39.80 7.92
C ALA A 404 -14.96 39.35 6.46
N ILE A 405 -13.93 38.75 5.84
CA ILE A 405 -14.02 38.20 4.47
C ILE A 405 -15.12 37.13 4.42
N VAL A 406 -15.04 36.15 5.33
CA VAL A 406 -16.00 35.04 5.41
C VAL A 406 -17.40 35.53 5.77
N HIS A 407 -17.50 36.49 6.71
CA HIS A 407 -18.80 37.07 7.08
C HIS A 407 -19.48 37.77 5.90
N LYS A 408 -18.73 38.52 5.09
CA LYS A 408 -19.27 39.12 3.86
C LYS A 408 -19.81 38.09 2.87
N MET A 409 -19.16 36.92 2.74
CA MET A 409 -19.65 35.85 1.85
C MET A 409 -21.04 35.34 2.22
N PHE A 410 -21.43 35.43 3.49
CA PHE A 410 -22.76 35.01 3.94
C PHE A 410 -23.87 35.95 3.44
N PHE A 411 -23.59 37.24 3.29
CA PHE A 411 -24.57 38.26 2.97
C PHE A 411 -24.49 38.81 1.52
N SER A 412 -23.52 38.35 0.75
CA SER A 412 -23.31 38.82 -0.63
C SER A 412 -24.17 38.10 -1.68
N ARG A 413 -25.21 37.41 -1.25
CA ARG A 413 -26.13 36.64 -2.13
C ARG A 413 -27.60 37.01 -1.92
#